data_1bcbc4fa1256a830d4f2586ad32404d1
#
_entry.id   1bcbc4fa1256a830d4f2586ad32404d1
#
_cell.length_a   1.000
_cell.length_b   1.000
_cell.length_c   1.000
_cell.angle_alpha   90.00
_cell.angle_beta   90.00
_cell.angle_gamma   90.00
#
_symmetry.space_group_name_H-M   'P 1'
#
loop_
_entity.id
_entity.type
_entity.pdbx_description
1 polymer ?
#
loop_
_entity_poly.entity_id
_entity_poly.type
_entity_poly.pdbx_seq_one_letter_code
_entity_poly.pdbx_strand_id
1 'polypeptide(L)'
;MGDPFYDCHPAVNFLFFAIVITCSMCLLHPVCLLFSLAGAVWYTARLRGTKALIGYLRWIIPMMAMAALVNPAFVHQGVTLLAYLPSGNPLTLESILYGLAAGCMLGAVALWFSCLSAVMTSDKFIYLFGRVIPALSLVLSMTLRFVPRFKRQFRAVAQAQRYMGRDTANGSLRQRTRNALKVFSIMVTWSLESAIDTADSMRSRGYGEPGRTAFSIYRFDDRDRGLLLWLLFCGAYLLAGALAHGLSFRYYPMLTGAQPQAITVSFFAVYLLLCLTPVGLSLASGHRFRSMEKGGRTV
;
A
#
# COMPACT_ATOMS: atom_id res chain seq x y z
N MET A 1 -18.70 7.97 6.07
CA MET A 1 -18.10 9.21 5.54
C MET A 1 -16.88 8.80 4.75
N GLY A 2 -16.84 9.08 3.44
CA GLY A 2 -15.69 8.78 2.60
C GLY A 2 -14.47 9.59 3.06
N ASP A 3 -13.30 9.02 3.02
CA ASP A 3 -12.06 9.74 3.30
C ASP A 3 -11.77 10.69 2.13
N PRO A 4 -11.66 12.01 2.34
CA PRO A 4 -11.40 12.99 1.27
C PRO A 4 -10.10 12.74 0.50
N PHE A 5 -9.14 12.08 1.13
CA PHE A 5 -7.91 11.67 0.48
C PHE A 5 -8.14 10.50 -0.49
N TYR A 6 -9.09 9.61 -0.17
CA TYR A 6 -9.50 8.54 -1.10
C TYR A 6 -10.06 9.12 -2.41
N ASP A 7 -10.81 10.24 -2.34
CA ASP A 7 -11.44 10.87 -3.51
C ASP A 7 -10.49 11.72 -4.37
N CYS A 8 -9.22 11.90 -3.93
CA CYS A 8 -8.20 12.60 -4.71
C CYS A 8 -7.81 11.82 -5.98
N HIS A 9 -7.23 12.55 -6.94
CA HIS A 9 -6.75 11.97 -8.18
C HIS A 9 -5.75 10.81 -7.93
N PRO A 10 -5.85 9.67 -8.65
CA PRO A 10 -5.01 8.49 -8.43
C PRO A 10 -3.50 8.77 -8.44
N ALA A 11 -3.04 9.72 -9.27
CA ALA A 11 -1.62 10.11 -9.32
C ALA A 11 -1.13 10.75 -8.01
N VAL A 12 -1.98 11.57 -7.36
CA VAL A 12 -1.65 12.21 -6.07
C VAL A 12 -1.56 11.17 -4.98
N ASN A 13 -2.54 10.24 -4.92
CA ASN A 13 -2.54 9.16 -3.96
C ASN A 13 -1.31 8.26 -4.11
N PHE A 14 -1.00 7.85 -5.34
CA PHE A 14 0.17 7.01 -5.62
C PHE A 14 1.48 7.69 -5.24
N LEU A 15 1.65 8.97 -5.64
CA LEU A 15 2.84 9.76 -5.34
C LEU A 15 3.05 9.91 -3.83
N PHE A 16 1.99 10.19 -3.07
CA PHE A 16 2.05 10.30 -1.61
C PHE A 16 2.60 9.01 -0.98
N PHE A 17 1.99 7.86 -1.29
CA PHE A 17 2.43 6.59 -0.73
C PHE A 17 3.85 6.22 -1.20
N ALA A 18 4.19 6.49 -2.47
CA ALA A 18 5.54 6.25 -2.98
C ALA A 18 6.58 7.05 -2.18
N ILE A 19 6.35 8.34 -1.96
CA ILE A 19 7.28 9.19 -1.19
C ILE A 19 7.38 8.71 0.26
N VAL A 20 6.24 8.51 0.94
CA VAL A 20 6.23 8.15 2.37
C VAL A 20 6.86 6.78 2.61
N ILE A 21 6.56 5.78 1.79
CA ILE A 21 7.14 4.44 1.92
C ILE A 21 8.64 4.50 1.63
N THR A 22 9.07 5.18 0.56
CA THR A 22 10.50 5.33 0.23
C THR A 22 11.25 6.05 1.34
N CYS A 23 10.70 7.16 1.86
CA CYS A 23 11.30 7.88 2.99
C CYS A 23 11.38 7.00 4.24
N SER A 24 10.32 6.23 4.55
CA SER A 24 10.31 5.32 5.72
C SER A 24 11.35 4.22 5.60
N MET A 25 11.67 3.75 4.39
CA MET A 25 12.71 2.75 4.14
C MET A 25 14.13 3.32 4.13
N CYS A 26 14.31 4.54 3.60
CA CYS A 26 15.63 5.14 3.44
C CYS A 26 16.11 5.91 4.69
N LEU A 27 15.17 6.47 5.47
CA LEU A 27 15.48 7.31 6.63
C LEU A 27 15.41 6.49 7.92
N LEU A 28 16.52 5.85 8.29
CA LEU A 28 16.64 5.05 9.53
C LEU A 28 16.84 5.92 10.79
N HIS A 29 16.55 7.23 10.72
CA HIS A 29 16.64 8.10 11.88
C HIS A 29 15.50 7.79 12.88
N PRO A 30 15.77 7.60 14.19
CA PRO A 30 14.74 7.20 15.18
C PRO A 30 13.51 8.11 15.19
N VAL A 31 13.73 9.43 15.09
CA VAL A 31 12.64 10.43 15.07
C VAL A 31 11.76 10.28 13.82
N CYS A 32 12.36 10.06 12.65
CA CYS A 32 11.61 9.84 11.41
C CYS A 32 10.78 8.56 11.49
N LEU A 33 11.36 7.48 12.02
CA LEU A 33 10.64 6.20 12.17
C LEU A 33 9.45 6.32 13.11
N LEU A 34 9.60 7.06 14.23
CA LEU A 34 8.48 7.33 15.14
C LEU A 34 7.37 8.14 14.47
N PHE A 35 7.71 9.17 13.69
CA PHE A 35 6.73 9.98 12.96
C PHE A 35 6.02 9.16 11.90
N SER A 36 6.75 8.32 11.15
CA SER A 36 6.17 7.42 10.16
C SER A 36 5.22 6.41 10.80
N LEU A 37 5.66 5.77 11.88
CA LEU A 37 4.84 4.78 12.59
C LEU A 37 3.57 5.42 13.19
N ALA A 38 3.71 6.57 13.87
CA ALA A 38 2.57 7.29 14.44
C ALA A 38 1.58 7.74 13.36
N GLY A 39 2.07 8.30 12.24
CA GLY A 39 1.25 8.69 11.09
C GLY A 39 0.52 7.50 10.46
N ALA A 40 1.22 6.38 10.27
CA ALA A 40 0.66 5.15 9.71
C ALA A 40 -0.42 4.55 10.62
N VAL A 41 -0.18 4.49 11.93
CA VAL A 41 -1.16 4.01 12.93
C VAL A 41 -2.39 4.89 12.93
N TRP A 42 -2.21 6.21 12.98
CA TRP A 42 -3.34 7.14 13.00
C TRP A 42 -4.16 7.06 11.71
N TYR A 43 -3.49 7.07 10.55
CA TYR A 43 -4.19 6.99 9.27
C TYR A 43 -4.92 5.65 9.08
N THR A 44 -4.30 4.53 9.47
CA THR A 44 -4.95 3.20 9.45
C THR A 44 -6.19 3.18 10.35
N ALA A 45 -6.10 3.77 11.55
CA ALA A 45 -7.24 3.84 12.48
C ALA A 45 -8.43 4.60 11.87
N ARG A 46 -8.16 5.69 11.15
CA ARG A 46 -9.18 6.51 10.47
C ARG A 46 -9.78 5.80 9.25
N LEU A 47 -8.95 5.15 8.45
CA LEU A 47 -9.36 4.55 7.18
C LEU A 47 -10.11 3.23 7.36
N ARG A 48 -9.65 2.36 8.25
CA ARG A 48 -10.18 0.99 8.45
C ARG A 48 -10.88 0.79 9.79
N GLY A 49 -10.78 1.77 10.69
CA GLY A 49 -11.32 1.69 12.03
C GLY A 49 -10.40 1.00 13.03
N THR A 50 -10.65 1.23 14.31
CA THR A 50 -9.81 0.74 15.43
C THR A 50 -9.78 -0.78 15.54
N LYS A 51 -10.87 -1.47 15.20
CA LYS A 51 -10.92 -2.95 15.23
C LYS A 51 -9.98 -3.58 14.21
N ALA A 52 -9.91 -3.03 13.00
CA ALA A 52 -8.99 -3.49 11.96
C ALA A 52 -7.54 -3.16 12.33
N LEU A 53 -7.28 -1.99 12.90
CA LEU A 53 -5.96 -1.60 13.39
C LEU A 53 -5.44 -2.59 14.44
N ILE A 54 -6.24 -2.97 15.42
CA ILE A 54 -5.86 -3.98 16.43
C ILE A 54 -5.51 -5.31 15.77
N GLY A 55 -6.28 -5.71 14.75
CA GLY A 55 -5.97 -6.91 13.95
C GLY A 55 -4.61 -6.83 13.26
N TYR A 56 -4.26 -5.69 12.66
CA TYR A 56 -2.93 -5.49 12.05
C TYR A 56 -1.82 -5.44 13.09
N LEU A 57 -1.99 -4.72 14.19
CA LEU A 57 -1.02 -4.63 15.27
C LEU A 57 -0.70 -5.99 15.89
N ARG A 58 -1.70 -6.87 16.00
CA ARG A 58 -1.52 -8.24 16.49
C ARG A 58 -0.48 -9.05 15.68
N TRP A 59 -0.35 -8.76 14.37
CA TRP A 59 0.63 -9.42 13.50
C TRP A 59 1.94 -8.61 13.37
N ILE A 60 1.84 -7.28 13.37
CA ILE A 60 2.98 -6.38 13.19
C ILE A 60 3.86 -6.38 14.44
N ILE A 61 3.29 -6.34 15.65
CA ILE A 61 4.06 -6.31 16.89
C ILE A 61 4.98 -7.53 17.05
N PRO A 62 4.52 -8.80 16.86
CA PRO A 62 5.42 -9.94 16.90
C PRO A 62 6.50 -9.89 15.80
N MET A 63 6.16 -9.41 14.62
CA MET A 63 7.11 -9.22 13.52
C MET A 63 8.20 -8.20 13.89
N MET A 64 7.81 -7.07 14.48
CA MET A 64 8.75 -6.05 14.98
C MET A 64 9.63 -6.62 16.08
N ALA A 65 9.05 -7.34 17.04
CA ALA A 65 9.79 -7.97 18.13
C ALA A 65 10.79 -9.01 17.60
N MET A 66 10.37 -9.81 16.63
CA MET A 66 11.27 -10.79 16.00
C MET A 66 12.43 -10.12 15.27
N ALA A 67 12.18 -9.05 14.50
CA ALA A 67 13.24 -8.28 13.84
C ALA A 67 14.21 -7.65 14.87
N ALA A 68 13.69 -7.13 15.99
CA ALA A 68 14.49 -6.57 17.06
C ALA A 68 15.36 -7.61 17.78
N LEU A 69 14.89 -8.88 17.89
CA LEU A 69 15.64 -9.97 18.53
C LEU A 69 16.65 -10.63 17.58
N VAL A 70 16.30 -10.76 16.31
CA VAL A 70 17.19 -11.42 15.33
C VAL A 70 18.44 -10.62 15.09
N ASN A 71 18.35 -9.29 15.01
CA ASN A 71 19.52 -8.47 14.72
C ASN A 71 20.65 -8.60 15.76
N PRO A 72 20.41 -8.51 17.08
CA PRO A 72 21.47 -8.74 18.10
C PRO A 72 22.03 -10.16 18.10
N ALA A 73 21.27 -11.14 17.61
CA ALA A 73 21.75 -12.52 17.53
C ALA A 73 22.78 -12.75 16.42
N PHE A 74 22.75 -11.92 15.34
CA PHE A 74 23.63 -12.06 14.18
C PHE A 74 24.65 -10.94 14.03
N VAL A 75 24.35 -9.72 14.51
CA VAL A 75 25.21 -8.56 14.38
C VAL A 75 25.77 -8.18 15.76
N HIS A 76 27.09 -8.31 15.92
CA HIS A 76 27.78 -8.11 17.17
C HIS A 76 28.68 -6.86 17.16
N GLN A 77 28.44 -5.94 16.21
CA GLN A 77 29.17 -4.69 16.06
C GLN A 77 28.61 -3.65 17.03
N GLY A 78 29.51 -3.00 17.77
CA GLY A 78 29.16 -1.94 18.71
C GLY A 78 30.25 -1.80 19.78
N VAL A 79 30.26 -0.64 20.44
CA VAL A 79 31.27 -0.32 21.47
C VAL A 79 30.73 -0.58 22.88
N THR A 80 29.41 -0.42 23.09
CA THR A 80 28.77 -0.62 24.40
C THR A 80 28.38 -2.07 24.61
N LEU A 81 29.24 -2.81 25.33
CA LEU A 81 28.97 -4.20 25.70
C LEU A 81 27.98 -4.26 26.87
N LEU A 82 26.88 -5.00 26.70
CA LEU A 82 25.90 -5.26 27.76
C LEU A 82 26.07 -6.64 28.41
N ALA A 83 26.29 -7.67 27.62
CA ALA A 83 26.42 -9.03 28.06
C ALA A 83 27.14 -9.90 27.00
N TYR A 84 27.58 -11.10 27.39
CA TYR A 84 28.00 -12.14 26.44
C TYR A 84 26.90 -13.17 26.29
N LEU A 85 26.58 -13.53 25.05
CA LEU A 85 25.68 -14.65 24.78
C LEU A 85 26.36 -15.98 25.19
N PRO A 86 25.61 -17.05 25.44
CA PRO A 86 26.14 -18.39 25.69
C PRO A 86 27.07 -18.91 24.58
N SER A 87 26.93 -18.33 23.37
CA SER A 87 27.81 -18.60 22.20
C SER A 87 29.13 -17.87 22.24
N GLY A 88 29.42 -17.05 23.27
CA GLY A 88 30.62 -16.25 23.38
C GLY A 88 30.59 -14.90 22.63
N ASN A 89 29.55 -14.62 21.93
CA ASN A 89 29.40 -13.39 21.13
C ASN A 89 28.96 -12.19 22.02
N PRO A 90 29.51 -10.98 21.81
CA PRO A 90 29.12 -9.80 22.57
C PRO A 90 27.74 -9.29 22.17
N LEU A 91 26.88 -9.08 23.14
CA LEU A 91 25.60 -8.38 22.97
C LEU A 91 25.82 -6.89 23.21
N THR A 92 25.60 -6.08 22.18
CA THR A 92 25.84 -4.63 22.23
C THR A 92 24.53 -3.84 22.23
N LEU A 93 24.50 -2.69 22.87
CA LEU A 93 23.35 -1.80 22.94
C LEU A 93 22.99 -1.27 21.55
N GLU A 94 23.97 -0.97 20.72
CA GLU A 94 23.82 -0.51 19.35
C GLU A 94 23.08 -1.53 18.49
N SER A 95 23.38 -2.82 18.67
CA SER A 95 22.72 -3.92 17.95
C SER A 95 21.23 -4.04 18.32
N ILE A 96 20.89 -3.85 19.60
CA ILE A 96 19.49 -3.86 20.06
C ILE A 96 18.73 -2.65 19.50
N LEU A 97 19.31 -1.45 19.55
CA LEU A 97 18.68 -0.23 19.04
C LEU A 97 18.49 -0.27 17.52
N TYR A 98 19.47 -0.81 16.80
CA TYR A 98 19.31 -1.00 15.36
C TYR A 98 18.22 -2.02 15.04
N GLY A 99 18.17 -3.14 15.77
CA GLY A 99 17.11 -4.14 15.62
C GLY A 99 15.73 -3.57 15.90
N LEU A 100 15.59 -2.72 16.94
CA LEU A 100 14.35 -2.02 17.23
C LEU A 100 13.97 -1.03 16.12
N ALA A 101 14.94 -0.26 15.60
CA ALA A 101 14.72 0.66 14.49
C ALA A 101 14.29 -0.08 13.22
N ALA A 102 14.94 -1.20 12.88
CA ALA A 102 14.56 -2.04 11.75
C ALA A 102 13.15 -2.63 11.93
N GLY A 103 12.81 -3.08 13.15
CA GLY A 103 11.47 -3.53 13.49
C GLY A 103 10.41 -2.43 13.31
N CYS A 104 10.67 -1.22 13.81
CA CYS A 104 9.81 -0.06 13.63
C CYS A 104 9.63 0.31 12.15
N MET A 105 10.71 0.27 11.37
CA MET A 105 10.68 0.50 9.93
C MET A 105 9.74 -0.50 9.23
N LEU A 106 9.94 -1.80 9.49
CA LEU A 106 9.08 -2.84 8.91
C LEU A 106 7.62 -2.67 9.31
N GLY A 107 7.34 -2.35 10.58
CA GLY A 107 6.00 -2.08 11.08
C GLY A 107 5.34 -0.87 10.41
N ALA A 108 6.06 0.24 10.29
CA ALA A 108 5.57 1.45 9.63
C ALA A 108 5.28 1.20 8.15
N VAL A 109 6.20 0.55 7.43
CA VAL A 109 6.05 0.21 6.01
C VAL A 109 4.86 -0.73 5.79
N ALA A 110 4.68 -1.76 6.63
CA ALA A 110 3.55 -2.68 6.55
C ALA A 110 2.21 -1.97 6.74
N LEU A 111 2.12 -1.02 7.68
CA LEU A 111 0.93 -0.20 7.88
C LEU A 111 0.66 0.72 6.69
N TRP A 112 1.69 1.38 6.13
CA TRP A 112 1.55 2.22 4.93
C TRP A 112 1.10 1.41 3.72
N PHE A 113 1.62 0.19 3.50
CA PHE A 113 1.12 -0.72 2.46
C PHE A 113 -0.33 -1.15 2.69
N SER A 114 -0.74 -1.34 3.94
CA SER A 114 -2.15 -1.62 4.26
C SER A 114 -3.06 -0.44 3.90
N CYS A 115 -2.61 0.80 4.14
CA CYS A 115 -3.32 2.02 3.73
C CYS A 115 -3.34 2.16 2.20
N LEU A 116 -2.19 1.96 1.54
CA LEU A 116 -2.08 1.95 0.08
C LEU A 116 -3.09 0.99 -0.56
N SER A 117 -3.17 -0.25 -0.06
CA SER A 117 -4.11 -1.26 -0.56
C SER A 117 -5.58 -0.88 -0.37
N ALA A 118 -5.90 -0.02 0.59
CA ALA A 118 -7.25 0.45 0.82
C ALA A 118 -7.62 1.65 -0.05
N VAL A 119 -6.67 2.57 -0.28
CA VAL A 119 -6.88 3.81 -1.04
C VAL A 119 -6.72 3.59 -2.55
N MET A 120 -5.71 2.80 -2.95
CA MET A 120 -5.43 2.48 -4.35
C MET A 120 -6.20 1.23 -4.78
N THR A 121 -7.41 1.43 -5.27
CA THR A 121 -8.21 0.36 -5.86
C THR A 121 -7.64 -0.08 -7.21
N SER A 122 -8.02 -1.29 -7.65
CA SER A 122 -7.61 -1.81 -8.96
C SER A 122 -7.93 -0.86 -10.11
N ASP A 123 -9.08 -0.16 -10.04
CA ASP A 123 -9.50 0.80 -11.07
C ASP A 123 -8.59 2.03 -11.13
N LYS A 124 -8.12 2.53 -9.96
CA LYS A 124 -7.15 3.62 -9.89
C LYS A 124 -5.79 3.22 -10.46
N PHE A 125 -5.36 1.97 -10.20
CA PHE A 125 -4.14 1.42 -10.79
C PHE A 125 -4.24 1.32 -12.30
N ILE A 126 -5.34 0.78 -12.83
CA ILE A 126 -5.57 0.69 -14.27
C ILE A 126 -5.56 2.08 -14.92
N TYR A 127 -6.20 3.06 -14.29
CA TYR A 127 -6.22 4.42 -14.78
C TYR A 127 -4.81 5.03 -14.85
N LEU A 128 -4.01 4.86 -13.79
CA LEU A 128 -2.67 5.44 -13.69
C LEU A 128 -1.73 4.87 -14.75
N PHE A 129 -1.69 3.55 -14.89
CA PHE A 129 -0.80 2.86 -15.84
C PHE A 129 -1.36 2.81 -17.25
N GLY A 130 -2.67 2.93 -17.41
CA GLY A 130 -3.34 2.91 -18.70
C GLY A 130 -2.95 4.06 -19.62
N ARG A 131 -2.52 5.17 -19.07
CA ARG A 131 -2.00 6.30 -19.85
C ARG A 131 -0.61 6.04 -20.41
N VAL A 132 0.18 5.21 -19.71
CA VAL A 132 1.56 4.85 -20.11
C VAL A 132 1.54 3.69 -21.11
N ILE A 133 0.73 2.66 -20.83
CA ILE A 133 0.62 1.46 -21.66
C ILE A 133 -0.86 1.14 -21.91
N PRO A 134 -1.50 1.76 -22.94
CA PRO A 134 -2.94 1.60 -23.18
C PRO A 134 -3.40 0.17 -23.43
N ALA A 135 -2.59 -0.63 -24.15
CA ALA A 135 -2.90 -2.02 -24.41
C ALA A 135 -2.96 -2.88 -23.13
N LEU A 136 -1.99 -2.69 -22.22
CA LEU A 136 -1.95 -3.39 -20.94
C LEU A 136 -3.13 -3.00 -20.05
N SER A 137 -3.48 -1.72 -20.02
CA SER A 137 -4.63 -1.21 -19.27
C SER A 137 -5.93 -1.86 -19.72
N LEU A 138 -6.13 -2.00 -21.02
CA LEU A 138 -7.31 -2.68 -21.56
C LEU A 138 -7.37 -4.14 -21.12
N VAL A 139 -6.28 -4.90 -21.31
CA VAL A 139 -6.20 -6.32 -20.91
C VAL A 139 -6.46 -6.47 -19.42
N LEU A 140 -5.85 -5.62 -18.58
CA LEU A 140 -6.03 -5.65 -17.13
C LEU A 140 -7.46 -5.32 -16.71
N SER A 141 -8.07 -4.29 -17.33
CA SER A 141 -9.47 -3.92 -17.07
C SER A 141 -10.44 -5.05 -17.43
N MET A 142 -10.23 -5.67 -18.60
CA MET A 142 -11.02 -6.84 -19.00
C MET A 142 -10.84 -8.01 -18.05
N THR A 143 -9.60 -8.33 -17.70
CA THR A 143 -9.27 -9.44 -16.79
C THR A 143 -9.97 -9.26 -15.44
N LEU A 144 -9.88 -8.08 -14.83
CA LEU A 144 -10.53 -7.81 -13.54
C LEU A 144 -12.06 -7.92 -13.64
N ARG A 145 -12.65 -7.49 -14.75
CA ARG A 145 -14.09 -7.65 -15.00
C ARG A 145 -14.49 -9.12 -15.20
N PHE A 146 -13.60 -9.92 -15.80
CA PHE A 146 -13.87 -11.35 -16.01
C PHE A 146 -13.77 -12.18 -14.73
N VAL A 147 -12.95 -11.83 -13.76
CA VAL A 147 -12.79 -12.60 -12.51
C VAL A 147 -14.13 -12.90 -11.81
N PRO A 148 -15.06 -11.94 -11.56
CA PRO A 148 -16.36 -12.24 -10.97
C PRO A 148 -17.23 -13.14 -11.85
N ARG A 149 -17.15 -12.97 -13.18
CA ARG A 149 -17.89 -13.79 -14.16
C ARG A 149 -17.39 -15.24 -14.15
N PHE A 150 -16.06 -15.43 -14.15
CA PHE A 150 -15.43 -16.74 -14.01
C PHE A 150 -15.80 -17.45 -12.72
N LYS A 151 -15.79 -16.74 -11.59
CA LYS A 151 -16.19 -17.33 -10.30
C LYS A 151 -17.64 -17.83 -10.32
N ARG A 152 -18.55 -17.07 -10.93
CA ARG A 152 -19.97 -17.49 -11.07
C ARG A 152 -20.09 -18.71 -11.98
N GLN A 153 -19.45 -18.68 -13.15
CA GLN A 153 -19.47 -19.78 -14.11
C GLN A 153 -18.85 -21.05 -13.53
N PHE A 154 -17.70 -20.92 -12.85
CA PHE A 154 -17.05 -22.05 -12.17
C PHE A 154 -18.00 -22.72 -11.16
N ARG A 155 -18.69 -21.91 -10.36
CA ARG A 155 -19.67 -22.45 -9.37
C ARG A 155 -20.81 -23.18 -10.08
N ALA A 156 -21.34 -22.62 -11.16
CA ALA A 156 -22.42 -23.23 -11.93
C ALA A 156 -21.98 -24.58 -12.53
N VAL A 157 -20.80 -24.62 -13.18
CA VAL A 157 -20.26 -25.84 -13.78
C VAL A 157 -19.93 -26.89 -12.70
N ALA A 158 -19.30 -26.48 -11.59
CA ALA A 158 -18.98 -27.38 -10.48
C ALA A 158 -20.25 -27.98 -9.85
N GLN A 159 -21.31 -27.17 -9.69
CA GLN A 159 -22.58 -27.62 -9.18
C GLN A 159 -23.29 -28.58 -10.16
N ALA A 160 -23.27 -28.30 -11.45
CA ALA A 160 -23.80 -29.21 -12.46
C ALA A 160 -23.08 -30.57 -12.48
N GLN A 161 -21.73 -30.55 -12.37
CA GLN A 161 -20.93 -31.79 -12.29
C GLN A 161 -21.21 -32.56 -11.00
N ARG A 162 -21.48 -31.88 -9.90
CA ARG A 162 -21.87 -32.51 -8.62
C ARG A 162 -23.22 -33.24 -8.74
N TYR A 163 -24.21 -32.65 -9.42
CA TYR A 163 -25.51 -33.32 -9.64
C TYR A 163 -25.37 -34.56 -10.55
N MET A 164 -24.36 -34.62 -11.43
CA MET A 164 -24.02 -35.81 -12.21
C MET A 164 -23.20 -36.85 -11.43
N GLY A 165 -23.04 -36.71 -10.10
CA GLY A 165 -22.23 -37.63 -9.29
C GLY A 165 -20.72 -37.43 -9.40
N ARG A 166 -20.26 -36.35 -10.05
CA ARG A 166 -18.84 -36.04 -10.25
C ARG A 166 -18.39 -34.92 -9.33
N ASP A 167 -18.55 -35.15 -8.02
CA ASP A 167 -18.16 -34.16 -7.02
C ASP A 167 -16.64 -34.04 -6.93
N THR A 168 -16.14 -32.80 -6.78
CA THR A 168 -14.72 -32.49 -6.55
C THR A 168 -14.34 -32.56 -5.07
N ALA A 169 -15.33 -32.60 -4.16
CA ALA A 169 -15.11 -32.64 -2.72
C ALA A 169 -15.08 -34.07 -2.15
N ASN A 170 -15.80 -35.02 -2.78
CA ASN A 170 -16.00 -36.37 -2.26
C ASN A 170 -15.28 -37.41 -3.14
N GLY A 171 -14.84 -38.52 -2.51
CA GLY A 171 -14.18 -39.64 -3.18
C GLY A 171 -12.66 -39.70 -2.96
N SER A 172 -12.00 -40.69 -3.64
CA SER A 172 -10.54 -40.82 -3.58
C SER A 172 -9.81 -39.63 -4.20
N LEU A 173 -8.58 -39.34 -3.78
CA LEU A 173 -7.78 -38.24 -4.33
C LEU A 173 -7.69 -38.29 -5.85
N ARG A 174 -7.50 -39.48 -6.43
CA ARG A 174 -7.44 -39.68 -7.89
C ARG A 174 -8.77 -39.32 -8.58
N GLN A 175 -9.89 -39.63 -7.95
CA GLN A 175 -11.23 -39.31 -8.51
C GLN A 175 -11.52 -37.83 -8.41
N ARG A 176 -11.15 -37.18 -7.28
CA ARG A 176 -11.28 -35.71 -7.09
C ARG A 176 -10.46 -34.93 -8.12
N THR A 177 -9.19 -35.30 -8.35
CA THR A 177 -8.36 -34.66 -9.38
C THR A 177 -8.91 -34.85 -10.78
N ARG A 178 -9.40 -36.05 -11.13
CA ARG A 178 -10.04 -36.31 -12.42
C ARG A 178 -11.28 -35.46 -12.63
N ASN A 179 -12.12 -35.33 -11.61
CA ASN A 179 -13.35 -34.50 -11.66
C ASN A 179 -12.99 -33.01 -11.76
N ALA A 180 -11.97 -32.54 -10.98
CA ALA A 180 -11.48 -31.17 -11.09
C ALA A 180 -10.92 -30.84 -12.48
N LEU A 181 -10.18 -31.76 -13.09
CA LEU A 181 -9.68 -31.61 -14.47
C LEU A 181 -10.82 -31.50 -15.50
N LYS A 182 -11.93 -32.24 -15.31
CA LYS A 182 -13.11 -32.09 -16.16
C LYS A 182 -13.75 -30.72 -16.03
N VAL A 183 -13.96 -30.23 -14.80
CA VAL A 183 -14.47 -28.87 -14.56
C VAL A 183 -13.55 -27.84 -15.18
N PHE A 184 -12.24 -27.99 -15.03
CA PHE A 184 -11.25 -27.10 -15.64
C PHE A 184 -11.34 -27.13 -17.17
N SER A 185 -11.41 -28.30 -17.80
CA SER A 185 -11.55 -28.44 -19.26
C SER A 185 -12.80 -27.71 -19.79
N ILE A 186 -13.95 -27.89 -19.12
CA ILE A 186 -15.20 -27.18 -19.48
C ILE A 186 -15.02 -25.66 -19.35
N MET A 187 -14.34 -25.21 -18.29
CA MET A 187 -14.08 -23.78 -18.08
C MET A 187 -13.15 -23.19 -19.13
N VAL A 188 -12.13 -23.96 -19.59
CA VAL A 188 -11.22 -23.51 -20.66
C VAL A 188 -11.99 -23.36 -21.97
N THR A 189 -12.80 -24.35 -22.35
CA THR A 189 -13.62 -24.28 -23.58
C THR A 189 -14.56 -23.08 -23.54
N TRP A 190 -15.29 -22.91 -22.44
CA TRP A 190 -16.18 -21.78 -22.27
C TRP A 190 -15.44 -20.42 -22.30
N SER A 191 -14.23 -20.35 -21.74
CA SER A 191 -13.45 -19.11 -21.74
C SER A 191 -12.94 -18.74 -23.13
N LEU A 192 -12.52 -19.73 -23.94
CA LEU A 192 -12.10 -19.50 -25.32
C LEU A 192 -13.26 -19.03 -26.19
N GLU A 193 -14.42 -19.68 -26.09
CA GLU A 193 -15.65 -19.26 -26.79
C GLU A 193 -16.04 -17.82 -26.38
N SER A 194 -16.08 -17.54 -25.08
CA SER A 194 -16.39 -16.19 -24.57
C SER A 194 -15.36 -15.14 -25.00
N ALA A 195 -14.10 -15.52 -25.21
CA ALA A 195 -13.07 -14.61 -25.70
C ALA A 195 -13.28 -14.25 -27.18
N ILE A 196 -13.66 -15.23 -28.02
CA ILE A 196 -13.98 -15.01 -29.43
C ILE A 196 -15.19 -14.08 -29.57
N ASP A 197 -16.29 -14.38 -28.88
CA ASP A 197 -17.49 -13.54 -28.87
C ASP A 197 -17.20 -12.11 -28.44
N THR A 198 -16.34 -11.97 -27.40
CA THR A 198 -15.92 -10.65 -26.91
C THR A 198 -15.10 -9.91 -27.95
N ALA A 199 -14.16 -10.60 -28.64
CA ALA A 199 -13.34 -9.99 -29.68
C ALA A 199 -14.19 -9.52 -30.87
N ASP A 200 -15.16 -10.32 -31.32
CA ASP A 200 -16.06 -9.96 -32.41
C ASP A 200 -16.98 -8.79 -32.02
N SER A 201 -17.51 -8.80 -30.80
CA SER A 201 -18.28 -7.67 -30.27
C SER A 201 -17.46 -6.38 -30.16
N MET A 202 -16.16 -6.48 -29.84
CA MET A 202 -15.27 -5.32 -29.82
C MET A 202 -14.99 -4.80 -31.23
N ARG A 203 -14.72 -5.69 -32.16
CA ARG A 203 -14.50 -5.34 -33.57
C ARG A 203 -15.71 -4.65 -34.19
N SER A 204 -16.91 -5.15 -33.94
CA SER A 204 -18.18 -4.54 -34.43
C SER A 204 -18.42 -3.14 -33.84
N ARG A 205 -17.85 -2.83 -32.70
CA ARG A 205 -17.91 -1.49 -32.07
C ARG A 205 -16.77 -0.55 -32.50
N GLY A 206 -16.02 -0.90 -33.56
CA GLY A 206 -14.92 -0.09 -34.08
C GLY A 206 -13.69 -0.06 -33.17
N TYR A 207 -13.46 -1.12 -32.38
CA TYR A 207 -12.25 -1.19 -31.56
C TYR A 207 -11.01 -1.36 -32.44
N GLY A 208 -10.04 -0.47 -32.29
CA GLY A 208 -8.79 -0.47 -33.07
C GLY A 208 -8.76 0.58 -34.19
N GLU A 209 -9.87 1.29 -34.45
CA GLU A 209 -9.90 2.38 -35.44
C GLU A 209 -9.19 3.65 -34.93
N PRO A 210 -8.57 4.44 -35.84
CA PRO A 210 -7.91 5.68 -35.49
C PRO A 210 -8.93 6.73 -35.01
N GLY A 211 -8.50 7.64 -34.10
CA GLY A 211 -9.34 8.72 -33.57
C GLY A 211 -10.19 8.35 -32.36
N ARG A 212 -10.07 7.17 -31.81
CA ARG A 212 -10.81 6.73 -30.61
C ARG A 212 -10.30 7.43 -29.36
N THR A 213 -11.22 8.01 -28.59
CA THR A 213 -10.93 8.63 -27.28
C THR A 213 -11.27 7.66 -26.14
N ALA A 214 -10.51 7.69 -25.04
CA ALA A 214 -10.81 6.94 -23.83
C ALA A 214 -11.57 7.82 -22.83
N PHE A 215 -12.71 7.31 -22.34
CA PHE A 215 -13.43 7.98 -21.27
C PHE A 215 -12.67 7.84 -19.96
N SER A 216 -12.45 8.97 -19.29
CA SER A 216 -11.81 9.02 -17.97
C SER A 216 -12.81 9.51 -16.93
N ILE A 217 -12.97 8.72 -15.84
CA ILE A 217 -13.81 9.08 -14.70
C ILE A 217 -13.09 10.11 -13.81
N TYR A 218 -11.75 10.03 -13.77
CA TYR A 218 -10.95 10.90 -12.91
C TYR A 218 -10.63 12.21 -13.63
N ARG A 219 -10.99 13.32 -12.99
CA ARG A 219 -10.64 14.68 -13.41
C ARG A 219 -9.61 15.24 -12.46
N PHE A 220 -8.72 16.09 -12.97
CA PHE A 220 -7.67 16.72 -12.19
C PHE A 220 -8.15 18.10 -11.73
N ASP A 221 -8.54 18.19 -10.47
CA ASP A 221 -9.05 19.40 -9.85
C ASP A 221 -7.93 20.33 -9.35
N ASP A 222 -8.24 21.61 -9.08
CA ASP A 222 -7.26 22.57 -8.53
C ASP A 222 -6.76 22.14 -7.14
N ARG A 223 -7.59 21.45 -6.36
CA ARG A 223 -7.17 20.83 -5.10
C ARG A 223 -6.07 19.79 -5.32
N ASP A 224 -6.21 18.96 -6.34
CA ASP A 224 -5.25 17.91 -6.67
C ASP A 224 -3.92 18.50 -7.17
N ARG A 225 -3.97 19.65 -7.90
CA ARG A 225 -2.78 20.40 -8.31
C ARG A 225 -2.01 20.93 -7.11
N GLY A 226 -2.72 21.55 -6.15
CA GLY A 226 -2.10 22.06 -4.94
C GLY A 226 -1.45 20.95 -4.10
N LEU A 227 -2.13 19.79 -3.94
CA LEU A 227 -1.59 18.64 -3.26
C LEU A 227 -0.37 18.03 -3.98
N LEU A 228 -0.42 17.94 -5.31
CA LEU A 228 0.69 17.41 -6.08
C LEU A 228 1.93 18.30 -5.94
N LEU A 229 1.79 19.62 -6.04
CA LEU A 229 2.89 20.55 -5.83
C LEU A 229 3.46 20.46 -4.41
N TRP A 230 2.59 20.35 -3.40
CA TRP A 230 2.99 20.14 -2.01
C TRP A 230 3.81 18.86 -1.83
N LEU A 231 3.33 17.74 -2.38
CA LEU A 231 4.02 16.45 -2.29
C LEU A 231 5.38 16.47 -3.01
N LEU A 232 5.44 17.08 -4.19
CA LEU A 232 6.69 17.24 -4.94
C LEU A 232 7.69 18.10 -4.16
N PHE A 233 7.23 19.20 -3.58
CA PHE A 233 8.07 20.06 -2.75
C PHE A 233 8.60 19.31 -1.54
N CYS A 234 7.74 18.64 -0.77
CA CYS A 234 8.15 17.84 0.39
C CYS A 234 9.11 16.72 -0.01
N GLY A 235 8.81 16.00 -1.09
CA GLY A 235 9.67 14.92 -1.58
C GLY A 235 11.04 15.41 -2.03
N ALA A 236 11.11 16.51 -2.80
CA ALA A 236 12.37 17.11 -3.22
C ALA A 236 13.19 17.64 -2.04
N TYR A 237 12.52 18.29 -1.08
CA TYR A 237 13.17 18.81 0.12
C TYR A 237 13.77 17.71 0.98
N LEU A 238 13.02 16.60 1.22
CA LEU A 238 13.50 15.45 1.96
C LEU A 238 14.62 14.71 1.22
N LEU A 239 14.54 14.62 -0.10
CA LEU A 239 15.61 14.06 -0.93
C LEU A 239 16.90 14.89 -0.81
N ALA A 240 16.80 16.21 -0.89
CA ALA A 240 17.93 17.11 -0.69
C ALA A 240 18.54 16.94 0.71
N GLY A 241 17.73 16.80 1.77
CA GLY A 241 18.17 16.55 3.13
C GLY A 241 18.87 15.19 3.29
N ALA A 242 18.38 14.16 2.60
CA ALA A 242 19.01 12.83 2.59
C ALA A 242 20.37 12.86 1.87
N LEU A 243 20.47 13.53 0.73
CA LEU A 243 21.73 13.70 -0.03
C LEU A 243 22.75 14.56 0.72
N ALA A 244 22.29 15.58 1.44
CA ALA A 244 23.15 16.42 2.29
C ALA A 244 23.55 15.74 3.61
N HIS A 245 23.22 14.45 3.81
CA HIS A 245 23.45 13.70 5.05
C HIS A 245 22.85 14.33 6.33
N GLY A 246 21.97 15.32 6.20
CA GLY A 246 21.30 15.98 7.31
C GLY A 246 20.33 15.09 8.10
N LEU A 247 19.87 13.99 7.51
CA LEU A 247 18.99 12.99 8.10
C LEU A 247 19.72 11.66 8.37
N SER A 248 21.06 11.61 8.22
CA SER A 248 21.85 10.41 8.45
C SER A 248 21.95 10.08 9.94
N PHE A 249 21.67 8.85 10.30
CA PHE A 249 21.90 8.30 11.63
C PHE A 249 22.65 6.98 11.48
N ARG A 250 23.79 6.87 12.12
CA ARG A 250 24.62 5.65 12.14
C ARG A 250 24.50 4.97 13.48
N TYR A 251 24.11 3.72 13.45
CA TYR A 251 24.01 2.88 14.65
C TYR A 251 25.35 2.22 14.98
N TYR A 252 26.20 1.99 13.98
CA TYR A 252 27.49 1.30 14.11
C TYR A 252 28.65 2.17 13.65
N PRO A 253 29.83 2.09 14.30
CA PRO A 253 30.15 1.35 15.51
C PRO A 253 29.70 2.04 16.81
N MET A 254 29.35 3.32 16.73
CA MET A 254 28.79 4.17 17.80
C MET A 254 27.54 4.86 17.30
N LEU A 255 26.62 5.18 18.22
CA LEU A 255 25.43 5.97 17.92
C LEU A 255 25.84 7.40 17.55
N THR A 256 25.91 7.69 16.26
CA THR A 256 26.22 9.04 15.76
C THR A 256 25.06 9.53 14.90
N GLY A 257 24.43 10.61 15.32
CA GLY A 257 23.39 11.32 14.57
C GLY A 257 23.88 12.67 14.09
N ALA A 258 23.24 13.21 13.07
CA ALA A 258 23.42 14.60 12.67
C ALA A 258 23.12 15.51 13.89
N GLN A 259 23.97 16.49 14.14
CA GLN A 259 23.75 17.43 15.24
C GLN A 259 22.39 18.16 14.99
N PRO A 260 21.63 18.48 16.04
CA PRO A 260 20.34 19.14 15.92
C PRO A 260 20.54 20.62 15.52
N GLN A 261 20.87 20.85 14.27
CA GLN A 261 20.86 22.15 13.65
C GLN A 261 19.45 22.55 13.25
N ALA A 262 19.16 23.84 13.13
CA ALA A 262 17.83 24.34 12.69
C ALA A 262 17.37 23.71 11.37
N ILE A 263 18.31 23.43 10.47
CA ILE A 263 18.06 22.76 9.18
C ILE A 263 17.60 21.31 9.39
N THR A 264 18.22 20.57 10.30
CA THR A 264 17.82 19.18 10.62
C THR A 264 16.40 19.12 11.22
N VAL A 265 16.09 20.08 12.10
CA VAL A 265 14.73 20.19 12.68
C VAL A 265 13.70 20.51 11.61
N SER A 266 14.03 21.35 10.61
CA SER A 266 13.11 21.63 9.50
C SER A 266 12.81 20.40 8.64
N PHE A 267 13.78 19.51 8.42
CA PHE A 267 13.53 18.23 7.72
C PHE A 267 12.57 17.34 8.50
N PHE A 268 12.72 17.24 9.83
CA PHE A 268 11.80 16.47 10.67
C PHE A 268 10.39 17.06 10.64
N ALA A 269 10.25 18.39 10.69
CA ALA A 269 8.96 19.06 10.61
C ALA A 269 8.26 18.80 9.25
N VAL A 270 8.99 18.91 8.15
CA VAL A 270 8.44 18.61 6.81
C VAL A 270 8.04 17.14 6.69
N TYR A 271 8.83 16.22 7.23
CA TYR A 271 8.48 14.80 7.20
C TYR A 271 7.22 14.48 8.03
N LEU A 272 7.11 15.09 9.20
CA LEU A 272 5.90 14.98 10.04
C LEU A 272 4.66 15.52 9.30
N LEU A 273 4.77 16.71 8.69
CA LEU A 273 3.69 17.30 7.90
C LEU A 273 3.30 16.43 6.71
N LEU A 274 4.28 15.83 6.04
CA LEU A 274 4.03 14.86 4.97
C LEU A 274 3.22 13.65 5.49
N CYS A 275 3.63 13.04 6.58
CA CYS A 275 2.91 11.90 7.18
C CYS A 275 1.49 12.26 7.64
N LEU A 276 1.28 13.50 8.08
CA LEU A 276 -0.03 14.00 8.53
C LEU A 276 -0.91 14.54 7.40
N THR A 277 -0.42 14.66 6.17
CA THR A 277 -1.18 15.22 5.03
C THR A 277 -2.57 14.57 4.85
N PRO A 278 -2.74 13.24 4.82
CA PRO A 278 -4.07 12.64 4.65
C PRO A 278 -5.00 12.92 5.83
N VAL A 279 -4.44 13.03 7.04
CA VAL A 279 -5.19 13.35 8.26
C VAL A 279 -5.63 14.81 8.23
N GLY A 280 -4.76 15.73 7.84
CA GLY A 280 -5.06 17.14 7.69
C GLY A 280 -6.19 17.39 6.69
N LEU A 281 -6.18 16.70 5.55
CA LEU A 281 -7.25 16.77 4.57
C LEU A 281 -8.58 16.26 5.11
N SER A 282 -8.57 15.17 5.87
CA SER A 282 -9.79 14.62 6.47
C SER A 282 -10.39 15.55 7.52
N LEU A 283 -9.56 16.26 8.30
CA LEU A 283 -10.01 17.26 9.26
C LEU A 283 -10.55 18.51 8.58
N ALA A 284 -9.85 19.03 7.55
CA ALA A 284 -10.26 20.22 6.81
C ALA A 284 -11.61 20.02 6.11
N SER A 285 -11.86 18.85 5.53
CA SER A 285 -13.15 18.55 4.91
C SER A 285 -14.27 18.40 5.94
N GLY A 286 -13.99 17.79 7.09
CA GLY A 286 -14.95 17.70 8.20
C GLY A 286 -15.40 19.06 8.72
N HIS A 287 -14.49 20.03 8.80
CA HIS A 287 -14.81 21.41 9.15
C HIS A 287 -15.68 22.12 8.11
N ARG A 288 -15.39 21.94 6.79
CA ARG A 288 -16.22 22.51 5.72
C ARG A 288 -17.64 21.97 5.72
N PHE A 289 -17.83 20.66 5.93
CA PHE A 289 -19.17 20.06 6.04
C PHE A 289 -19.95 20.63 7.22
N ARG A 290 -19.35 20.75 8.40
CA ARG A 290 -19.99 21.33 9.58
C ARG A 290 -20.33 22.81 9.41
N SER A 291 -19.53 23.59 8.69
CA SER A 291 -19.82 25.00 8.41
C SER A 291 -21.00 25.16 7.44
N MET A 292 -21.12 24.29 6.42
CA MET A 292 -22.27 24.29 5.50
C MET A 292 -23.58 23.88 6.20
N GLU A 293 -23.53 22.89 7.09
CA GLU A 293 -24.68 22.44 7.88
C GLU A 293 -25.19 23.53 8.86
N LYS A 294 -24.26 24.32 9.43
CA LYS A 294 -24.62 25.47 10.27
C LYS A 294 -25.18 26.64 9.46
N GLY A 295 -24.67 26.90 8.25
CA GLY A 295 -25.15 27.95 7.35
C GLY A 295 -26.52 27.62 6.72
N GLY A 296 -26.84 26.34 6.50
CA GLY A 296 -28.13 25.89 5.97
C GLY A 296 -29.29 25.85 7.00
N ARG A 297 -29.00 26.06 8.28
CA ARG A 297 -30.04 26.14 9.33
C ARG A 297 -30.51 27.58 9.63
N THR A 298 -29.94 28.57 8.94
CA THR A 298 -30.27 30.00 9.14
C THR A 298 -31.05 30.62 7.98
N VAL A 299 -31.69 29.79 7.13
CA VAL A 299 -32.63 30.25 6.09
C VAL A 299 -33.99 29.62 6.30
#